data_fdd25650dbfd825b13dcc66c4ae7fd3c
#
_entry.id   fdd25650dbfd825b13dcc66c4ae7fd3c
#
_cell.length_a   1.000
_cell.length_b   1.000
_cell.length_c   1.000
_cell.angle_alpha   90.00
_cell.angle_beta   90.00
_cell.angle_gamma   90.00
#
_symmetry.space_group_name_H-M   'P 1'
#
loop_
_entity.id
_entity.type
_entity.pdbx_description
1 polymer ?
#
loop_
_entity_poly.entity_id
_entity_poly.type
_entity_poly.pdbx_seq_one_letter_code
_entity_poly.pdbx_strand_id
1 'polypeptide(L)'
;QVLFFDTLRQRANNMLSHEKAGMPPVLAFKYELVADAASFEPASNYQLLKILEVGDICLDDCLDPDKPPVIIIDPRAGHGPGIGGFKADSEVGIALHEGYPVYFVVFTPDPMPGQTLPDVIAGLRQFVDLISEQHDGRAPVLYGNCQGGWAAALLAADCEGLAGPVVMNGSP
;
A
#
# COMPACT_ATOMS: atom_id res chain seq x y z
N GLN A 1 -16.09 0.55 35.25
CA GLN A 1 -17.23 0.43 34.33
C GLN A 1 -17.42 1.71 33.50
N VAL A 2 -17.46 2.91 34.12
CA VAL A 2 -17.64 4.18 33.39
C VAL A 2 -16.58 4.37 32.30
N LEU A 3 -15.30 4.17 32.62
CA LEU A 3 -14.19 4.26 31.65
C LEU A 3 -14.34 3.27 30.49
N PHE A 4 -14.81 2.07 30.76
CA PHE A 4 -15.04 1.06 29.71
C PHE A 4 -16.12 1.51 28.73
N PHE A 5 -17.26 1.99 29.22
CA PHE A 5 -18.34 2.48 28.35
C PHE A 5 -17.94 3.75 27.61
N ASP A 6 -17.15 4.63 28.22
CA ASP A 6 -16.65 5.83 27.53
C ASP A 6 -15.66 5.45 26.42
N THR A 7 -14.78 4.47 26.64
CA THR A 7 -13.90 3.94 25.58
C THR A 7 -14.70 3.34 24.43
N LEU A 8 -15.74 2.57 24.70
CA LEU A 8 -16.62 2.02 23.65
C LEU A 8 -17.31 3.13 22.85
N ARG A 9 -17.81 4.16 23.52
CA ARG A 9 -18.42 5.33 22.88
C ARG A 9 -17.41 6.05 21.99
N GLN A 10 -16.17 6.28 22.46
CA GLN A 10 -15.12 6.92 21.68
C GLN A 10 -14.78 6.09 20.43
N ARG A 11 -14.63 4.77 20.58
CA ARG A 11 -14.36 3.89 19.42
C ARG A 11 -15.49 3.95 18.40
N ALA A 12 -16.75 3.91 18.84
CA ALA A 12 -17.88 4.03 17.95
C ALA A 12 -17.90 5.38 17.20
N ASN A 13 -17.63 6.48 17.91
CA ASN A 13 -17.57 7.80 17.29
C ASN A 13 -16.40 7.91 16.29
N ASN A 14 -15.25 7.35 16.61
CA ASN A 14 -14.11 7.33 15.71
C ASN A 14 -14.42 6.53 14.44
N MET A 15 -15.08 5.36 14.58
CA MET A 15 -15.50 4.55 13.43
C MET A 15 -16.48 5.31 12.53
N LEU A 16 -17.53 5.91 13.11
CA LEU A 16 -18.48 6.73 12.34
C LEU A 16 -17.83 7.92 11.64
N SER A 17 -16.82 8.54 12.28
CA SER A 17 -16.08 9.64 11.67
C SER A 17 -15.21 9.15 10.51
N HIS A 18 -14.59 7.98 10.65
CA HIS A 18 -13.77 7.35 9.62
C HIS A 18 -14.62 6.94 8.41
N GLU A 19 -15.78 6.34 8.63
CA GLU A 19 -16.77 6.01 7.58
C GLU A 19 -17.21 7.25 6.81
N LYS A 20 -17.57 8.33 7.55
CA LYS A 20 -17.96 9.61 6.93
C LYS A 20 -16.85 10.24 6.11
N ALA A 21 -15.60 9.99 6.45
CA ALA A 21 -14.44 10.45 5.70
C ALA A 21 -14.10 9.58 4.46
N GLY A 22 -14.90 8.53 4.17
CA GLY A 22 -14.67 7.62 3.05
C GLY A 22 -13.66 6.53 3.33
N MET A 23 -13.44 6.21 4.62
CA MET A 23 -12.52 5.15 5.07
C MET A 23 -11.09 5.30 4.51
N PRO A 24 -10.43 6.46 4.70
CA PRO A 24 -9.08 6.67 4.20
C PRO A 24 -8.10 5.67 4.79
N PRO A 25 -6.94 5.43 4.13
CA PRO A 25 -5.91 4.54 4.66
C PRO A 25 -5.46 4.96 6.08
N VAL A 26 -5.37 3.99 6.99
CA VAL A 26 -4.87 4.21 8.36
C VAL A 26 -3.36 4.02 8.36
N LEU A 27 -2.63 5.04 7.94
CA LEU A 27 -1.18 5.04 7.85
C LEU A 27 -0.57 5.99 8.89
N ALA A 28 0.57 5.58 9.47
CA ALA A 28 1.36 6.41 10.38
C ALA A 28 2.29 7.39 9.65
N PHE A 29 2.20 7.48 8.34
CA PHE A 29 3.09 8.23 7.46
C PHE A 29 2.31 9.26 6.67
N LYS A 30 2.96 10.36 6.27
CA LYS A 30 2.44 11.22 5.23
C LYS A 30 2.64 10.56 3.87
N TYR A 31 1.67 10.74 3.00
CA TYR A 31 1.68 10.16 1.66
C TYR A 31 1.02 11.07 0.64
N GLU A 32 1.30 10.83 -0.62
CA GLU A 32 0.60 11.42 -1.76
C GLU A 32 0.04 10.31 -2.65
N LEU A 33 -1.08 10.59 -3.32
CA LEU A 33 -1.66 9.70 -4.32
C LEU A 33 -0.85 9.81 -5.61
N VAL A 34 -0.27 8.70 -6.06
CA VAL A 34 0.49 8.62 -7.31
C VAL A 34 -0.42 8.19 -8.46
N ALA A 35 -1.25 7.18 -8.23
CA ALA A 35 -2.16 6.65 -9.24
C ALA A 35 -3.42 6.06 -8.60
N ASP A 36 -4.54 6.17 -9.32
CA ASP A 36 -5.84 5.58 -8.96
C ASP A 36 -6.29 4.67 -10.11
N ALA A 37 -6.30 3.36 -9.84
CA ALA A 37 -6.69 2.37 -10.83
C ALA A 37 -8.19 2.37 -11.16
N ALA A 38 -9.00 3.17 -10.48
CA ALA A 38 -10.37 3.43 -10.90
C ALA A 38 -10.44 4.13 -12.27
N SER A 39 -9.37 4.81 -12.67
CA SER A 39 -9.22 5.47 -13.99
C SER A 39 -8.53 4.61 -15.05
N PHE A 40 -8.11 3.39 -14.70
CA PHE A 40 -7.41 2.49 -15.62
C PHE A 40 -8.38 1.65 -16.45
N GLU A 41 -7.84 1.00 -17.48
CA GLU A 41 -8.54 0.00 -18.27
C GLU A 41 -7.74 -1.32 -18.24
N PRO A 42 -8.26 -2.38 -17.60
CA PRO A 42 -9.51 -2.42 -16.83
C PRO A 42 -9.43 -1.64 -15.50
N ALA A 43 -10.58 -1.12 -15.05
CA ALA A 43 -10.65 -0.36 -13.81
C ALA A 43 -10.61 -1.28 -12.58
N SER A 44 -9.93 -0.85 -11.51
CA SER A 44 -9.97 -1.51 -10.21
C SER A 44 -9.97 -0.51 -9.06
N ASN A 45 -10.40 -0.95 -7.87
CA ASN A 45 -10.49 -0.09 -6.69
C ASN A 45 -9.18 0.00 -5.88
N TYR A 46 -8.05 -0.12 -6.57
CA TYR A 46 -6.73 -0.01 -5.96
C TYR A 46 -6.09 1.34 -6.25
N GLN A 47 -5.30 1.81 -5.32
CA GLN A 47 -4.57 3.08 -5.40
C GLN A 47 -3.12 2.88 -5.01
N LEU A 48 -2.22 3.63 -5.64
CA LEU A 48 -0.81 3.67 -5.34
C LEU A 48 -0.47 4.96 -4.61
N LEU A 49 0.08 4.84 -3.42
CA LEU A 49 0.52 5.94 -2.59
C LEU A 49 2.05 5.98 -2.53
N LYS A 50 2.64 7.17 -2.65
CA LYS A 50 4.05 7.40 -2.34
C LYS A 50 4.16 7.88 -0.90
N ILE A 51 5.04 7.27 -0.13
CA ILE A 51 5.29 7.66 1.26
C ILE A 51 6.28 8.83 1.28
N LEU A 52 5.94 9.90 2.00
CA LEU A 52 6.69 11.15 2.00
C LEU A 52 7.48 11.40 3.29
N GLU A 53 6.97 10.95 4.45
CA GLU A 53 7.58 11.21 5.74
C GLU A 53 7.35 10.08 6.74
N VAL A 54 8.30 9.90 7.64
CA VAL A 54 8.25 9.01 8.82
C VAL A 54 8.41 9.86 10.07
N GLY A 55 7.32 10.13 10.79
CA GLY A 55 7.37 10.98 11.99
C GLY A 55 7.92 12.36 11.64
N ASP A 56 9.02 12.75 12.30
CA ASP A 56 9.71 14.04 12.07
C ASP A 56 10.88 13.94 11.07
N ILE A 57 11.05 12.77 10.41
CA ILE A 57 12.15 12.53 9.46
C ILE A 57 11.66 12.86 8.04
N CYS A 58 12.24 13.89 7.45
CA CYS A 58 12.07 14.21 6.04
C CYS A 58 12.84 13.19 5.19
N LEU A 59 12.18 12.57 4.21
CA LEU A 59 12.79 11.49 3.42
C LEU A 59 13.77 11.97 2.36
N ASP A 60 13.67 13.22 1.91
CA ASP A 60 14.53 13.76 0.84
C ASP A 60 16.03 13.64 1.16
N ASP A 61 16.39 13.71 2.45
CA ASP A 61 17.78 13.58 2.92
C ASP A 61 18.19 12.13 3.31
N CYS A 62 17.24 11.20 3.33
CA CYS A 62 17.46 9.84 3.86
C CYS A 62 17.35 8.74 2.79
N LEU A 63 16.79 9.05 1.62
CA LEU A 63 16.65 8.06 0.56
C LEU A 63 18.00 7.82 -0.13
N ASP A 64 18.34 6.56 -0.29
CA ASP A 64 19.49 6.13 -1.06
C ASP A 64 19.10 6.03 -2.55
N PRO A 65 19.66 6.89 -3.43
CA PRO A 65 19.27 6.90 -4.84
C PRO A 65 19.66 5.62 -5.58
N ASP A 66 20.55 4.80 -5.00
CA ASP A 66 20.97 3.54 -5.60
C ASP A 66 20.07 2.35 -5.23
N LYS A 67 19.17 2.52 -4.26
CA LYS A 67 18.24 1.47 -3.85
C LYS A 67 17.01 1.39 -4.78
N PRO A 68 16.53 0.17 -5.09
CA PRO A 68 15.32 0.00 -5.87
C PRO A 68 14.08 0.47 -5.09
N PRO A 69 13.03 0.94 -5.74
CA PRO A 69 11.77 1.23 -5.07
C PRO A 69 11.14 -0.04 -4.49
N VAL A 70 10.40 0.10 -3.40
CA VAL A 70 9.67 -0.98 -2.75
C VAL A 70 8.18 -0.70 -2.87
N ILE A 71 7.42 -1.64 -3.41
CA ILE A 71 5.96 -1.60 -3.47
C ILE A 71 5.41 -2.56 -2.43
N ILE A 72 4.79 -2.03 -1.38
CA ILE A 72 4.15 -2.80 -0.32
C ILE A 72 2.66 -2.92 -0.62
N ILE A 73 2.15 -4.16 -0.67
CA ILE A 73 0.76 -4.46 -1.02
C ILE A 73 -0.02 -4.76 0.25
N ASP A 74 -1.04 -3.95 0.54
CA ASP A 74 -1.97 -4.17 1.64
C ASP A 74 -2.72 -5.51 1.46
N PRO A 75 -2.85 -6.32 2.52
CA PRO A 75 -3.46 -7.66 2.42
C PRO A 75 -4.98 -7.65 2.17
N ARG A 76 -5.64 -6.49 2.08
CA ARG A 76 -7.09 -6.39 1.96
C ARG A 76 -7.80 -7.15 3.11
N ALA A 77 -7.33 -6.94 4.32
CA ALA A 77 -7.90 -7.53 5.53
C ALA A 77 -8.48 -6.44 6.44
N GLY A 78 -9.62 -6.74 7.08
CA GLY A 78 -10.30 -5.79 7.95
C GLY A 78 -11.14 -4.75 7.20
N HIS A 79 -11.41 -3.63 7.86
CA HIS A 79 -12.36 -2.61 7.39
C HIS A 79 -11.71 -1.44 6.64
N GLY A 80 -10.41 -1.46 6.45
CA GLY A 80 -9.70 -0.39 5.74
C GLY A 80 -8.23 -0.72 5.56
N PRO A 81 -7.59 -0.12 4.55
CA PRO A 81 -6.18 -0.35 4.26
C PRO A 81 -5.29 0.27 5.34
N GLY A 82 -4.10 -0.30 5.51
CA GLY A 82 -3.07 0.20 6.43
C GLY A 82 -2.17 -0.85 7.04
N ILE A 83 -2.47 -2.14 6.83
CA ILE A 83 -1.62 -3.23 7.35
C ILE A 83 -0.27 -3.19 6.65
N GLY A 84 0.80 -3.08 7.42
CA GLY A 84 2.17 -2.84 6.94
C GLY A 84 2.63 -1.40 7.08
N GLY A 85 1.70 -0.46 7.34
CA GLY A 85 2.00 0.97 7.45
C GLY A 85 1.29 1.72 8.58
N PHE A 86 0.59 1.02 9.50
CA PHE A 86 -0.21 1.68 10.54
C PHE A 86 0.59 2.15 11.77
N LYS A 87 1.89 1.89 11.83
CA LYS A 87 2.80 2.36 12.87
C LYS A 87 4.21 2.59 12.31
N ALA A 88 5.02 3.39 13.03
CA ALA A 88 6.34 3.79 12.56
C ALA A 88 7.32 2.59 12.41
N ASP A 89 7.24 1.60 13.27
CA ASP A 89 8.03 0.36 13.25
C ASP A 89 7.36 -0.77 12.44
N SER A 90 6.74 -0.42 11.32
CA SER A 90 6.11 -1.34 10.37
C SER A 90 7.02 -1.65 9.18
N GLU A 91 6.57 -2.49 8.25
CA GLU A 91 7.28 -2.80 7.02
C GLU A 91 7.64 -1.55 6.23
N VAL A 92 6.70 -0.58 6.15
CA VAL A 92 6.96 0.74 5.55
C VAL A 92 8.08 1.45 6.28
N GLY A 93 7.99 1.56 7.61
CA GLY A 93 8.98 2.29 8.40
C GLY A 93 10.37 1.68 8.31
N ILE A 94 10.49 0.36 8.35
CA ILE A 94 11.79 -0.33 8.22
C ILE A 94 12.40 -0.06 6.84
N ALA A 95 11.64 -0.19 5.77
CA ALA A 95 12.13 0.07 4.42
C ALA A 95 12.61 1.51 4.25
N LEU A 96 11.87 2.48 4.81
CA LEU A 96 12.26 3.89 4.79
C LEU A 96 13.53 4.16 5.60
N HIS A 97 13.65 3.60 6.81
CA HIS A 97 14.86 3.72 7.64
C HIS A 97 16.10 3.17 6.95
N GLU A 98 15.92 2.14 6.13
CA GLU A 98 16.99 1.59 5.30
C GLU A 98 17.23 2.39 4.00
N GLY A 99 16.54 3.50 3.79
CA GLY A 99 16.74 4.41 2.66
C GLY A 99 16.07 3.99 1.35
N TYR A 100 15.13 3.05 1.37
CA TYR A 100 14.39 2.68 0.17
C TYR A 100 13.28 3.69 -0.14
N PRO A 101 13.07 4.07 -1.41
CA PRO A 101 11.83 4.71 -1.85
C PRO A 101 10.65 3.74 -1.64
N VAL A 102 9.62 4.15 -0.90
CA VAL A 102 8.50 3.26 -0.56
C VAL A 102 7.20 3.75 -1.15
N TYR A 103 6.51 2.83 -1.79
CA TYR A 103 5.15 2.98 -2.29
C TYR A 103 4.24 1.99 -1.59
N PHE A 104 3.02 2.41 -1.32
CA PHE A 104 2.05 1.59 -0.60
C PHE A 104 0.78 1.44 -1.45
N VAL A 105 0.41 0.19 -1.71
CA VAL A 105 -0.81 -0.12 -2.45
C VAL A 105 -1.95 -0.30 -1.47
N VAL A 106 -2.98 0.52 -1.62
CA VAL A 106 -4.21 0.47 -0.83
C VAL A 106 -5.40 0.17 -1.73
N PHE A 107 -6.57 -0.03 -1.13
CA PHE A 107 -7.83 -0.24 -1.84
C PHE A 107 -8.93 0.62 -1.23
N THR A 108 -9.91 1.02 -2.04
CA THR A 108 -11.15 1.62 -1.56
C THR A 108 -12.13 0.53 -1.09
N PRO A 109 -13.07 0.84 -0.16
CA PRO A 109 -13.96 -0.16 0.41
C PRO A 109 -14.78 -0.94 -0.61
N ASP A 110 -15.30 -0.26 -1.61
CA ASP A 110 -16.17 -0.86 -2.63
C ASP A 110 -15.37 -1.18 -3.90
N PRO A 111 -15.48 -2.41 -4.45
CA PRO A 111 -14.88 -2.75 -5.73
C PRO A 111 -15.57 -2.01 -6.88
N MET A 112 -14.88 -1.86 -8.00
CA MET A 112 -15.50 -1.36 -9.22
C MET A 112 -16.58 -2.34 -9.71
N PRO A 113 -17.66 -1.85 -10.33
CA PRO A 113 -18.70 -2.73 -10.87
C PRO A 113 -18.13 -3.78 -11.84
N GLY A 114 -18.34 -5.05 -11.53
CA GLY A 114 -17.84 -6.17 -12.33
C GLY A 114 -16.35 -6.48 -12.18
N GLN A 115 -15.65 -5.83 -11.26
CA GLN A 115 -14.22 -6.05 -11.01
C GLN A 115 -13.92 -7.52 -10.68
N THR A 116 -12.91 -8.05 -11.33
CA THR A 116 -12.39 -9.41 -11.14
C THR A 116 -10.96 -9.38 -10.61
N LEU A 117 -10.45 -10.54 -10.19
CA LEU A 117 -9.04 -10.66 -9.78
C LEU A 117 -8.05 -10.32 -10.93
N PRO A 118 -8.25 -10.76 -12.19
CA PRO A 118 -7.43 -10.30 -13.31
C PRO A 118 -7.37 -8.78 -13.46
N ASP A 119 -8.48 -8.06 -13.24
CA ASP A 119 -8.51 -6.59 -13.33
C ASP A 119 -7.65 -5.95 -12.23
N VAL A 120 -7.67 -6.54 -11.03
CA VAL A 120 -6.79 -6.10 -9.93
C VAL A 120 -5.32 -6.30 -10.30
N ILE A 121 -4.95 -7.46 -10.81
CA ILE A 121 -3.56 -7.75 -11.22
C ILE A 121 -3.12 -6.83 -12.37
N ALA A 122 -4.00 -6.58 -13.35
CA ALA A 122 -3.71 -5.63 -14.42
C ALA A 122 -3.48 -4.19 -13.90
N GLY A 123 -4.26 -3.75 -12.92
CA GLY A 123 -4.04 -2.46 -12.26
C GLY A 123 -2.73 -2.40 -11.49
N LEU A 124 -2.40 -3.45 -10.72
CA LEU A 124 -1.13 -3.56 -9.99
C LEU A 124 0.07 -3.59 -10.94
N ARG A 125 -0.04 -4.24 -12.10
CA ARG A 125 0.99 -4.23 -13.14
C ARG A 125 1.27 -2.82 -13.64
N GLN A 126 0.23 -2.04 -13.92
CA GLN A 126 0.40 -0.64 -14.32
C GLN A 126 1.10 0.19 -13.25
N PHE A 127 0.90 -0.12 -11.94
CA PHE A 127 1.68 0.50 -10.88
C PHE A 127 3.16 0.11 -10.94
N VAL A 128 3.48 -1.15 -11.22
CA VAL A 128 4.88 -1.60 -11.40
C VAL A 128 5.54 -0.86 -12.55
N ASP A 129 4.87 -0.78 -13.70
CA ASP A 129 5.37 -0.08 -14.88
C ASP A 129 5.64 1.41 -14.56
N LEU A 130 4.66 2.09 -13.95
CA LEU A 130 4.77 3.50 -13.56
C LEU A 130 5.94 3.75 -12.60
N ILE A 131 6.12 2.90 -11.59
CA ILE A 131 7.21 3.05 -10.63
C ILE A 131 8.55 2.74 -11.27
N SER A 132 8.65 1.72 -12.09
CA SER A 132 9.87 1.44 -12.86
C SER A 132 10.28 2.63 -13.72
N GLU A 133 9.35 3.24 -14.44
CA GLU A 133 9.60 4.43 -15.25
C GLU A 133 10.10 5.62 -14.41
N GLN A 134 9.50 5.86 -13.24
CA GLN A 134 9.91 6.93 -12.32
C GLN A 134 11.28 6.70 -11.69
N HIS A 135 11.80 5.48 -11.74
CA HIS A 135 13.09 5.07 -11.17
C HIS A 135 14.07 4.54 -12.21
N ASP A 136 14.12 5.19 -13.39
CA ASP A 136 15.10 4.91 -14.45
C ASP A 136 15.09 3.44 -14.93
N GLY A 137 13.93 2.79 -14.95
CA GLY A 137 13.76 1.40 -15.35
C GLY A 137 14.15 0.37 -14.28
N ARG A 138 14.36 0.79 -13.04
CA ARG A 138 14.66 -0.14 -11.94
C ARG A 138 13.43 -0.95 -11.57
N ALA A 139 13.60 -2.26 -11.54
CA ALA A 139 12.56 -3.18 -11.13
C ALA A 139 12.23 -3.02 -9.64
N PRO A 140 10.98 -2.72 -9.26
CA PRO A 140 10.60 -2.56 -7.86
C PRO A 140 10.62 -3.89 -7.11
N VAL A 141 11.00 -3.84 -5.83
CA VAL A 141 10.78 -4.95 -4.90
C VAL A 141 9.29 -5.02 -4.59
N LEU A 142 8.69 -6.20 -4.71
CA LEU A 142 7.31 -6.44 -4.33
C LEU A 142 7.25 -7.06 -2.94
N TYR A 143 6.59 -6.38 -2.01
CA TYR A 143 6.43 -6.87 -0.64
C TYR A 143 4.95 -7.07 -0.34
N GLY A 144 4.58 -8.26 0.07
CA GLY A 144 3.21 -8.60 0.43
C GLY A 144 3.12 -9.31 1.77
N ASN A 145 2.21 -8.82 2.63
CA ASN A 145 1.90 -9.43 3.91
C ASN A 145 0.57 -10.18 3.82
N CYS A 146 0.49 -11.38 4.37
CA CYS A 146 -0.72 -12.21 4.35
C CYS A 146 -1.26 -12.37 2.90
N GLN A 147 -2.50 -11.99 2.64
CA GLN A 147 -3.09 -12.03 1.28
C GLN A 147 -2.34 -11.13 0.28
N GLY A 148 -1.68 -10.06 0.73
CA GLY A 148 -0.82 -9.25 -0.11
C GLY A 148 0.37 -10.02 -0.69
N GLY A 149 0.84 -11.07 0.00
CA GLY A 149 1.95 -11.89 -0.48
C GLY A 149 1.58 -12.75 -1.69
N TRP A 150 0.43 -13.42 -1.69
CA TRP A 150 0.02 -14.14 -2.89
C TRP A 150 -0.35 -13.17 -4.04
N ALA A 151 -0.87 -11.98 -3.73
CA ALA A 151 -1.08 -10.96 -4.75
C ALA A 151 0.27 -10.50 -5.35
N ALA A 152 1.30 -10.32 -4.53
CA ALA A 152 2.66 -10.02 -4.98
C ALA A 152 3.24 -11.15 -5.87
N ALA A 153 3.00 -12.41 -5.49
CA ALA A 153 3.45 -13.56 -6.28
C ALA A 153 2.74 -13.65 -7.64
N LEU A 154 1.42 -13.44 -7.68
CA LEU A 154 0.66 -13.41 -8.93
C LEU A 154 1.13 -12.24 -9.82
N LEU A 155 1.32 -11.07 -9.23
CA LEU A 155 1.82 -9.89 -9.93
C LEU A 155 3.22 -10.13 -10.51
N ALA A 156 4.13 -10.72 -9.75
CA ALA A 156 5.47 -11.04 -10.22
C ALA A 156 5.46 -12.04 -11.39
N ALA A 157 4.54 -13.00 -11.38
CA ALA A 157 4.36 -13.93 -12.49
C ALA A 157 3.79 -13.24 -13.74
N ASP A 158 2.93 -12.24 -13.57
CA ASP A 158 2.38 -11.45 -14.69
C ASP A 158 3.38 -10.42 -15.23
N CYS A 159 4.26 -9.90 -14.37
CA CYS A 159 5.30 -8.91 -14.68
C CYS A 159 6.67 -9.57 -14.95
N GLU A 160 6.74 -10.65 -15.73
CA GLU A 160 7.99 -11.37 -15.99
C GLU A 160 9.09 -10.39 -16.49
N GLY A 161 10.18 -10.30 -15.71
CA GLY A 161 11.32 -9.43 -15.99
C GLY A 161 11.14 -7.94 -15.64
N LEU A 162 9.97 -7.51 -15.17
CA LEU A 162 9.68 -6.12 -14.75
C LEU A 162 9.68 -5.95 -13.23
N ALA A 163 9.41 -7.01 -12.48
CA ALA A 163 9.47 -7.01 -11.02
C ALA A 163 10.84 -7.48 -10.52
N GLY A 164 11.30 -6.88 -9.43
CA GLY A 164 12.48 -7.29 -8.69
C GLY A 164 12.18 -8.43 -7.70
N PRO A 165 12.93 -8.53 -6.60
CA PRO A 165 12.69 -9.53 -5.57
C PRO A 165 11.26 -9.48 -5.01
N VAL A 166 10.71 -10.66 -4.67
CA VAL A 166 9.38 -10.78 -4.04
C VAL A 166 9.54 -11.22 -2.61
N VAL A 167 8.95 -10.46 -1.69
CA VAL A 167 8.91 -10.78 -0.26
C VAL A 167 7.49 -11.15 0.12
N MET A 168 7.31 -12.37 0.64
CA MET A 168 6.03 -12.91 1.09
C MET A 168 6.09 -13.14 2.60
N ASN A 169 5.47 -12.28 3.38
CA ASN A 169 5.48 -12.36 4.83
C ASN A 169 4.16 -12.93 5.35
N GLY A 170 4.20 -14.10 6.00
CA GLY A 170 3.00 -14.73 6.56
C GLY A 170 1.90 -15.00 5.52
N SER A 171 2.28 -15.23 4.28
CA SER A 171 1.34 -15.50 3.19
C SER A 171 0.82 -16.93 3.25
N PRO A 172 -0.49 -17.17 3.01
CA PRO A 172 -1.07 -18.49 2.97
C PRO A 172 -0.62 -19.29 1.73
#